data_25c5da7a60800926bbc4d7f6c8d74c4a
#
_entry.id   25c5da7a60800926bbc4d7f6c8d74c4a
#
_cell.length_a   1.000
_cell.length_b   1.000
_cell.length_c   1.000
_cell.angle_alpha   90.00
_cell.angle_beta   90.00
_cell.angle_gamma   90.00
#
_symmetry.space_group_name_H-M   'P 1'
#
loop_
_entity.id
_entity.type
_entity.pdbx_description
1 polymer ?
#
loop_
_entity_poly.entity_id
_entity_poly.type
_entity_poly.pdbx_seq_one_letter_code
_entity_poly.pdbx_strand_id
1 'polypeptide(L)'
;MAKQRFRHWRDLENHTFADNVVVHMADTRIQLEVEDWVRRNWMPTHFGAKFSRERLRLRSGGVFDFDAVSEDHTIVTTISTSGSKTSGGKNAVGKILKLRSDMLFLTMVEAQRRVIVLTERDMCDQCEKESAGGRVPPEIEFVCAVIPDELRRRLVAARLKASGEGSGKVAAP
;
A
#
# COMPACT_ATOMS: atom_id res chain seq x y z
N MET A 1 -36.43 -27.59 24.37
CA MET A 1 -36.04 -26.32 25.02
C MET A 1 -34.70 -25.86 24.51
N ALA A 2 -34.64 -25.02 23.46
CA ALA A 2 -33.48 -24.22 23.06
C ALA A 2 -33.83 -23.37 21.81
N LYS A 3 -34.64 -22.34 21.99
CA LYS A 3 -34.88 -21.30 20.97
C LYS A 3 -34.99 -19.94 21.66
N GLN A 4 -33.84 -19.39 22.09
CA GLN A 4 -33.79 -17.99 22.52
C GLN A 4 -32.33 -17.58 22.72
N ARG A 5 -31.61 -17.19 21.63
CA ARG A 5 -30.35 -16.45 21.72
C ARG A 5 -29.87 -15.88 20.36
N PHE A 6 -30.79 -15.36 19.53
CA PHE A 6 -30.40 -14.67 18.30
C PHE A 6 -31.28 -13.45 18.02
N ARG A 7 -31.39 -12.51 19.00
CA ARG A 7 -32.12 -11.26 18.80
C ARG A 7 -31.39 -10.01 19.30
N HIS A 8 -30.08 -10.02 19.39
CA HIS A 8 -29.37 -8.85 19.92
C HIS A 8 -28.23 -8.32 19.02
N TRP A 9 -28.23 -8.66 17.75
CA TRP A 9 -27.20 -8.20 16.79
C TRP A 9 -27.70 -7.18 15.77
N ARG A 10 -28.96 -6.73 15.84
CA ARG A 10 -29.52 -5.84 14.82
C ARG A 10 -29.67 -4.36 15.21
N ASP A 11 -29.41 -3.98 16.43
CA ASP A 11 -29.67 -2.61 16.90
C ASP A 11 -28.42 -1.76 17.19
N LEU A 12 -27.21 -2.20 16.78
CA LEU A 12 -25.97 -1.44 16.98
C LEU A 12 -25.36 -0.85 15.70
N GLU A 13 -26.04 -0.87 14.57
CA GLU A 13 -25.42 -0.59 13.25
C GLU A 13 -26.05 0.58 12.49
N ASN A 14 -26.36 1.72 13.06
CA ASN A 14 -26.91 2.79 12.18
C ASN A 14 -26.29 4.19 12.29
N HIS A 15 -25.23 4.44 13.07
CA HIS A 15 -24.67 5.81 13.13
C HIS A 15 -23.15 5.94 12.98
N THR A 16 -22.39 4.87 12.77
CA THR A 16 -20.92 4.94 12.65
C THR A 16 -20.37 4.42 11.30
N PHE A 17 -21.20 3.84 10.44
CA PHE A 17 -20.75 3.25 9.19
C PHE A 17 -20.47 4.30 8.10
N ALA A 18 -21.31 5.34 7.99
CA ALA A 18 -21.19 6.34 6.92
C ALA A 18 -19.95 7.21 7.06
N ASP A 19 -19.63 7.66 8.28
CA ASP A 19 -18.47 8.55 8.52
C ASP A 19 -17.14 7.82 8.35
N ASN A 20 -17.04 6.57 8.79
CA ASN A 20 -15.86 5.74 8.60
C ASN A 20 -15.62 5.39 7.11
N VAL A 21 -16.68 5.22 6.33
CA VAL A 21 -16.58 4.94 4.88
C VAL A 21 -16.05 6.17 4.13
N VAL A 22 -16.52 7.36 4.44
CA VAL A 22 -16.09 8.61 3.79
C VAL A 22 -14.62 8.92 4.07
N VAL A 23 -14.14 8.68 5.28
CA VAL A 23 -12.74 8.92 5.66
C VAL A 23 -11.79 7.90 5.02
N HIS A 24 -12.17 6.61 5.00
CA HIS A 24 -11.41 5.58 4.29
C HIS A 24 -11.30 5.87 2.78
N MET A 25 -12.37 6.39 2.17
CA MET A 25 -12.37 6.77 0.75
C MET A 25 -11.48 7.99 0.47
N ALA A 26 -11.38 8.95 1.39
CA ALA A 26 -10.53 10.13 1.21
C ALA A 26 -9.03 9.78 1.33
N ASP A 27 -8.66 8.90 2.28
CA ASP A 27 -7.27 8.41 2.45
C ASP A 27 -6.84 7.57 1.24
N THR A 28 -7.71 6.70 0.75
CA THR A 28 -7.45 5.89 -0.44
C THR A 28 -7.28 6.75 -1.71
N ARG A 29 -8.03 7.86 -1.84
CA ARG A 29 -7.95 8.73 -3.02
C ARG A 29 -6.58 9.38 -3.18
N ILE A 30 -6.00 9.94 -2.12
CA ILE A 30 -4.67 10.55 -2.21
C ILE A 30 -3.58 9.51 -2.47
N GLN A 31 -3.69 8.31 -1.91
CA GLN A 31 -2.77 7.21 -2.20
C GLN A 31 -2.79 6.85 -3.69
N LEU A 32 -3.97 6.66 -4.28
CA LEU A 32 -4.14 6.39 -5.70
C LEU A 32 -3.59 7.54 -6.59
N GLU A 33 -3.78 8.80 -6.18
CA GLU A 33 -3.22 9.95 -6.90
C GLU A 33 -1.69 9.94 -6.89
N VAL A 34 -1.07 9.61 -5.75
CA VAL A 34 0.38 9.48 -5.64
C VAL A 34 0.90 8.30 -6.46
N GLU A 35 0.26 7.15 -6.40
CA GLU A 35 0.61 5.98 -7.21
C GLU A 35 0.53 6.29 -8.70
N ASP A 36 -0.53 6.99 -9.14
CA ASP A 36 -0.72 7.41 -10.52
C ASP A 36 0.36 8.41 -10.97
N TRP A 37 0.69 9.39 -10.10
CA TRP A 37 1.77 10.33 -10.37
C TRP A 37 3.13 9.63 -10.50
N VAL A 38 3.46 8.70 -9.60
CA VAL A 38 4.69 7.90 -9.65
C VAL A 38 4.76 7.13 -10.96
N ARG A 39 3.70 6.41 -11.31
CA ARG A 39 3.63 5.60 -12.53
C ARG A 39 3.79 6.44 -13.80
N ARG A 40 3.16 7.62 -13.89
CA ARG A 40 3.12 8.42 -15.11
C ARG A 40 4.27 9.41 -15.26
N ASN A 41 4.88 9.85 -14.17
CA ASN A 41 5.88 10.91 -14.18
C ASN A 41 7.26 10.44 -13.73
N TRP A 42 7.34 9.83 -12.56
CA TRP A 42 8.63 9.44 -11.98
C TRP A 42 9.22 8.19 -12.64
N MET A 43 8.43 7.14 -12.79
CA MET A 43 8.90 5.87 -13.35
C MET A 43 9.41 5.99 -14.79
N PRO A 44 8.74 6.70 -15.73
CA PRO A 44 9.25 6.85 -17.08
C PRO A 44 10.61 7.53 -17.14
N THR A 45 10.83 8.53 -16.31
CA THR A 45 12.13 9.22 -16.20
C THR A 45 13.20 8.32 -15.61
N HIS A 46 12.85 7.49 -14.61
CA HIS A 46 13.79 6.64 -13.89
C HIS A 46 14.18 5.37 -14.65
N PHE A 47 13.22 4.75 -15.34
CA PHE A 47 13.41 3.47 -16.04
C PHE A 47 13.55 3.59 -17.56
N GLY A 48 13.26 4.76 -18.14
CA GLY A 48 13.30 4.97 -19.59
C GLY A 48 12.17 4.27 -20.37
N ALA A 49 11.08 3.89 -19.72
CA ALA A 49 9.94 3.17 -20.30
C ALA A 49 8.63 3.78 -19.83
N LYS A 50 7.55 3.62 -20.60
CA LYS A 50 6.19 3.96 -20.14
C LYS A 50 5.59 2.81 -19.36
N PHE A 51 4.70 3.13 -18.43
CA PHE A 51 4.07 2.17 -17.53
C PHE A 51 2.56 2.34 -17.50
N SER A 52 1.84 1.22 -17.43
CA SER A 52 0.40 1.15 -17.20
C SER A 52 0.09 0.21 -16.04
N ARG A 53 -1.06 0.42 -15.37
CA ARG A 53 -1.60 -0.57 -14.45
C ARG A 53 -2.12 -1.75 -15.26
N GLU A 54 -1.74 -2.97 -14.88
CA GLU A 54 -2.09 -4.14 -15.66
C GLU A 54 -2.32 -5.38 -14.80
N ARG A 55 -3.26 -6.20 -15.25
CA ARG A 55 -3.52 -7.52 -14.66
C ARG A 55 -2.73 -8.57 -15.42
N LEU A 56 -1.76 -9.19 -14.74
CA LEU A 56 -0.92 -10.23 -15.33
C LEU A 56 -1.26 -11.61 -14.75
N ARG A 57 -1.00 -12.63 -15.59
CA ARG A 57 -1.08 -14.02 -15.17
C ARG A 57 0.15 -14.40 -14.36
N LEU A 58 -0.07 -15.09 -13.25
CA LEU A 58 0.97 -15.64 -12.41
C LEU A 58 1.36 -17.05 -12.89
N ARG A 59 2.58 -17.47 -12.62
CA ARG A 59 3.06 -18.84 -12.96
C ARG A 59 2.22 -19.96 -12.33
N SER A 60 1.56 -19.67 -11.19
CA SER A 60 0.60 -20.59 -10.55
C SER A 60 -0.76 -20.68 -11.27
N GLY A 61 -1.00 -19.90 -12.32
CA GLY A 61 -2.24 -19.87 -13.10
C GLY A 61 -3.27 -18.84 -12.65
N GLY A 62 -3.10 -18.22 -11.47
CA GLY A 62 -3.91 -17.08 -11.01
C GLY A 62 -3.59 -15.78 -11.76
N VAL A 63 -4.25 -14.68 -11.35
CA VAL A 63 -4.00 -13.34 -11.88
C VAL A 63 -3.78 -12.37 -10.73
N PHE A 64 -3.00 -11.29 -10.96
CA PHE A 64 -2.77 -10.24 -10.00
C PHE A 64 -2.71 -8.88 -10.70
N ASP A 65 -3.27 -7.83 -10.07
CA ASP A 65 -3.26 -6.46 -10.58
C ASP A 65 -1.98 -5.76 -10.11
N PHE A 66 -1.03 -5.56 -11.02
CA PHE A 66 0.20 -4.83 -10.72
C PHE A 66 0.01 -3.33 -10.94
N ASP A 67 0.60 -2.52 -10.05
CA ASP A 67 0.44 -1.07 -10.08
C ASP A 67 1.11 -0.43 -11.29
N ALA A 68 2.20 -1.01 -11.78
CA ALA A 68 2.88 -0.53 -12.98
C ALA A 68 3.61 -1.68 -13.71
N VAL A 69 3.36 -1.78 -15.00
CA VAL A 69 4.00 -2.72 -15.93
C VAL A 69 4.53 -1.92 -17.11
N SER A 70 5.79 -2.14 -17.51
CA SER A 70 6.36 -1.50 -18.70
C SER A 70 5.69 -2.00 -19.98
N GLU A 71 5.66 -1.16 -21.04
CA GLU A 71 5.02 -1.51 -22.33
C GLU A 71 5.56 -2.83 -22.94
N ASP A 72 6.82 -3.15 -22.68
CA ASP A 72 7.48 -4.38 -23.14
C ASP A 72 7.39 -5.55 -22.15
N HIS A 73 6.68 -5.39 -21.04
CA HIS A 73 6.50 -6.34 -19.94
C HIS A 73 7.82 -6.81 -19.29
N THR A 74 8.93 -6.11 -19.51
CA THR A 74 10.22 -6.48 -18.90
C THR A 74 10.33 -6.05 -17.45
N ILE A 75 9.60 -4.99 -17.04
CA ILE A 75 9.61 -4.44 -15.69
C ILE A 75 8.19 -4.51 -15.11
N VAL A 76 8.04 -5.25 -14.01
CA VAL A 76 6.77 -5.36 -13.28
C VAL A 76 6.95 -4.79 -11.88
N THR A 77 6.00 -3.97 -11.44
CA THR A 77 6.16 -3.13 -10.26
C THR A 77 4.90 -3.07 -9.41
N THR A 78 5.09 -3.05 -8.08
CA THR A 78 4.11 -2.54 -7.12
C THR A 78 4.58 -1.21 -6.55
N ILE A 79 3.64 -0.33 -6.17
CA ILE A 79 3.93 1.00 -5.63
C ILE A 79 3.37 1.07 -4.21
N SER A 80 4.23 1.38 -3.24
CA SER A 80 3.81 1.57 -1.85
C SER A 80 3.98 3.02 -1.41
N THR A 81 2.87 3.61 -1.00
CA THR A 81 2.80 4.96 -0.43
C THR A 81 2.79 4.94 1.10
N SER A 82 3.09 3.80 1.72
CA SER A 82 3.00 3.61 3.17
C SER A 82 4.34 3.78 3.87
N GLY A 83 4.33 4.44 5.05
CA GLY A 83 5.48 4.47 5.94
C GLY A 83 5.63 3.16 6.75
N SER A 84 6.82 2.93 7.28
CA SER A 84 7.15 1.76 8.12
C SER A 84 6.62 1.90 9.55
N LYS A 85 6.19 3.12 9.95
CA LYS A 85 5.67 3.42 11.28
C LYS A 85 4.22 3.85 11.23
N THR A 86 3.50 3.61 12.33
CA THR A 86 2.18 4.20 12.60
C THR A 86 2.34 5.65 13.03
N SER A 87 1.24 6.42 13.06
CA SER A 87 1.24 7.79 13.60
C SER A 87 1.72 7.87 15.06
N GLY A 88 1.56 6.81 15.85
CA GLY A 88 2.08 6.70 17.21
C GLY A 88 3.54 6.22 17.29
N GLY A 89 4.29 6.18 16.18
CA GLY A 89 5.71 5.81 16.13
C GLY A 89 6.00 4.30 16.27
N LYS A 90 4.98 3.45 16.41
CA LYS A 90 5.14 1.99 16.47
C LYS A 90 5.33 1.41 15.07
N ASN A 91 5.97 0.25 14.96
CA ASN A 91 6.11 -0.44 13.69
C ASN A 91 4.75 -0.76 13.08
N ALA A 92 4.56 -0.42 11.81
CA ALA A 92 3.34 -0.67 11.06
C ALA A 92 3.36 -2.09 10.49
N VAL A 93 3.21 -3.10 11.36
CA VAL A 93 3.32 -4.53 11.00
C VAL A 93 2.46 -4.89 9.80
N GLY A 94 1.22 -4.41 9.74
CA GLY A 94 0.32 -4.67 8.61
C GLY A 94 0.86 -4.14 7.26
N LYS A 95 1.59 -3.02 7.28
CA LYS A 95 2.20 -2.45 6.06
C LYS A 95 3.40 -3.30 5.59
N ILE A 96 4.18 -3.79 6.53
CA ILE A 96 5.29 -4.73 6.22
C ILE A 96 4.74 -6.07 5.70
N LEU A 97 3.66 -6.58 6.27
CA LEU A 97 3.02 -7.81 5.77
C LEU A 97 2.46 -7.64 4.35
N LYS A 98 1.82 -6.48 4.05
CA LYS A 98 1.40 -6.17 2.68
C LYS A 98 2.58 -6.17 1.72
N LEU A 99 3.69 -5.52 2.10
CA LEU A 99 4.89 -5.48 1.27
C LEU A 99 5.44 -6.90 0.98
N ARG A 100 5.44 -7.78 1.97
CA ARG A 100 5.84 -9.19 1.79
C ARG A 100 4.89 -9.95 0.87
N SER A 101 3.59 -9.66 0.92
CA SER A 101 2.62 -10.19 -0.03
C SER A 101 2.90 -9.69 -1.46
N ASP A 102 3.23 -8.41 -1.62
CA ASP A 102 3.60 -7.83 -2.91
C ASP A 102 4.88 -8.50 -3.48
N MET A 103 5.88 -8.74 -2.64
CA MET A 103 7.08 -9.51 -3.03
C MET A 103 6.71 -10.90 -3.53
N LEU A 104 5.84 -11.63 -2.82
CA LEU A 104 5.39 -12.95 -3.23
C LEU A 104 4.77 -12.92 -4.63
N PHE A 105 3.83 -12.01 -4.90
CA PHE A 105 3.21 -11.92 -6.22
C PHE A 105 4.21 -11.51 -7.32
N LEU A 106 5.14 -10.63 -7.01
CA LEU A 106 6.23 -10.25 -7.92
C LEU A 106 7.14 -11.45 -8.25
N THR A 107 7.43 -12.34 -7.31
CA THR A 107 8.23 -13.56 -7.62
C THR A 107 7.46 -14.56 -8.49
N MET A 108 6.13 -14.47 -8.55
CA MET A 108 5.25 -15.37 -9.31
C MET A 108 4.96 -14.88 -10.74
N VAL A 109 5.34 -13.67 -11.11
CA VAL A 109 5.16 -13.14 -12.47
C VAL A 109 6.43 -13.29 -13.28
N GLU A 110 6.28 -13.46 -14.59
CA GLU A 110 7.41 -13.44 -15.52
C GLU A 110 7.80 -12.00 -15.86
N ALA A 111 9.01 -11.61 -15.50
CA ALA A 111 9.58 -10.31 -15.78
C ALA A 111 11.12 -10.38 -15.66
N GLN A 112 11.82 -9.47 -16.32
CA GLN A 112 13.27 -9.33 -16.15
C GLN A 112 13.60 -8.62 -14.83
N ARG A 113 12.81 -7.59 -14.50
CA ARG A 113 12.97 -6.83 -13.25
C ARG A 113 11.64 -6.82 -12.48
N ARG A 114 11.74 -7.07 -11.18
CA ARG A 114 10.62 -7.09 -10.23
C ARG A 114 10.89 -6.04 -9.18
N VAL A 115 10.16 -4.94 -9.25
CA VAL A 115 10.50 -3.73 -8.51
C VAL A 115 9.37 -3.36 -7.54
N ILE A 116 9.73 -2.97 -6.34
CA ILE A 116 8.84 -2.29 -5.40
C ILE A 116 9.27 -0.84 -5.30
N VAL A 117 8.42 0.07 -5.77
CA VAL A 117 8.67 1.51 -5.65
C VAL A 117 8.06 2.00 -4.33
N LEU A 118 8.87 2.66 -3.53
CA LEU A 118 8.53 3.19 -2.21
C LEU A 118 8.56 4.73 -2.26
N THR A 119 7.57 5.40 -1.67
CA THR A 119 7.54 6.86 -1.61
C THR A 119 7.95 7.44 -0.25
N GLU A 120 8.06 6.57 0.78
CA GLU A 120 8.34 6.99 2.14
C GLU A 120 9.74 6.56 2.57
N ARG A 121 10.54 7.53 3.02
CA ARG A 121 11.96 7.31 3.37
C ARG A 121 12.13 6.25 4.46
N ASP A 122 11.30 6.28 5.51
CA ASP A 122 11.36 5.32 6.61
C ASP A 122 11.05 3.88 6.16
N MET A 123 10.20 3.71 5.13
CA MET A 123 9.96 2.40 4.52
C MET A 123 11.15 1.96 3.65
N CYS A 124 11.78 2.90 2.90
CA CYS A 124 13.02 2.61 2.17
C CYS A 124 14.10 2.09 3.12
N ASP A 125 14.36 2.81 4.21
CA ASP A 125 15.37 2.43 5.21
C ASP A 125 15.06 1.07 5.86
N GLN A 126 13.77 0.76 6.07
CA GLN A 126 13.33 -0.54 6.58
C GLN A 126 13.61 -1.65 5.55
N CYS A 127 13.27 -1.44 4.27
CA CYS A 127 13.50 -2.42 3.20
C CYS A 127 14.99 -2.67 2.94
N GLU A 128 15.83 -1.65 3.02
CA GLU A 128 17.29 -1.78 2.95
C GLU A 128 17.82 -2.70 4.08
N LYS A 129 17.32 -2.53 5.31
CA LYS A 129 17.67 -3.41 6.44
C LYS A 129 17.19 -4.84 6.26
N GLU A 130 15.98 -5.05 5.70
CA GLU A 130 15.45 -6.38 5.40
C GLU A 130 16.31 -7.07 4.33
N SER A 131 16.73 -6.33 3.28
CA SER A 131 17.63 -6.84 2.23
C SER A 131 19.01 -7.19 2.77
N ALA A 132 19.62 -6.30 3.55
CA ALA A 132 20.92 -6.55 4.18
C ALA A 132 20.87 -7.74 5.15
N GLY A 133 19.72 -7.99 5.76
CA GLY A 133 19.47 -9.15 6.64
C GLY A 133 19.13 -10.44 5.91
N GLY A 134 19.14 -10.48 4.58
CA GLY A 134 18.84 -11.67 3.77
C GLY A 134 17.37 -12.11 3.84
N ARG A 135 16.42 -11.19 4.15
CA ARG A 135 15.00 -11.47 4.30
C ARG A 135 14.14 -11.06 3.10
N VAL A 136 14.78 -10.73 2.00
CA VAL A 136 14.15 -10.33 0.74
C VAL A 136 14.59 -11.29 -0.36
N PRO A 137 13.69 -11.78 -1.23
CA PRO A 137 14.07 -12.57 -2.39
C PRO A 137 15.05 -11.79 -3.27
N PRO A 138 16.14 -12.44 -3.77
CA PRO A 138 17.22 -11.76 -4.47
C PRO A 138 16.79 -11.11 -5.79
N GLU A 139 15.67 -11.56 -6.37
CA GLU A 139 15.09 -11.01 -7.60
C GLU A 139 14.23 -9.76 -7.36
N ILE A 140 14.01 -9.34 -6.12
CA ILE A 140 13.21 -8.15 -5.80
C ILE A 140 14.13 -6.94 -5.61
N GLU A 141 13.84 -5.89 -6.36
CA GLU A 141 14.50 -4.59 -6.25
C GLU A 141 13.62 -3.60 -5.46
N PHE A 142 14.23 -2.84 -4.56
CA PHE A 142 13.57 -1.67 -3.94
C PHE A 142 14.10 -0.39 -4.53
N VAL A 143 13.21 0.51 -4.90
CA VAL A 143 13.57 1.84 -5.42
C VAL A 143 12.76 2.91 -4.70
N CYS A 144 13.43 3.96 -4.24
CA CYS A 144 12.82 5.06 -3.51
C CYS A 144 12.47 6.20 -4.47
N ALA A 145 11.19 6.46 -4.66
CA ALA A 145 10.70 7.56 -5.48
C ALA A 145 10.59 8.86 -4.68
N VAL A 146 11.05 9.94 -5.26
CA VAL A 146 10.83 11.30 -4.72
C VAL A 146 9.57 11.85 -5.35
N ILE A 147 8.54 12.09 -4.54
CA ILE A 147 7.29 12.70 -4.97
C ILE A 147 7.29 14.21 -4.71
N PRO A 148 6.50 15.01 -5.45
CA PRO A 148 6.37 16.45 -5.22
C PRO A 148 5.94 16.77 -3.78
N ASP A 149 6.46 17.85 -3.23
CA ASP A 149 6.17 18.26 -1.85
C ASP A 149 4.68 18.49 -1.59
N GLU A 150 3.94 18.95 -2.59
CA GLU A 150 2.49 19.12 -2.50
C GLU A 150 1.78 17.78 -2.27
N LEU A 151 2.09 16.76 -3.08
CA LEU A 151 1.53 15.42 -2.92
C LEU A 151 1.96 14.80 -1.58
N ARG A 152 3.20 15.02 -1.18
CA ARG A 152 3.72 14.55 0.11
C ARG A 152 2.96 15.16 1.29
N ARG A 153 2.74 16.49 1.29
CA ARG A 153 1.98 17.17 2.35
C ARG A 153 0.55 16.64 2.44
N ARG A 154 -0.14 16.47 1.31
CA ARG A 154 -1.50 15.93 1.27
C ARG A 154 -1.57 14.48 1.75
N LEU A 155 -0.60 13.65 1.38
CA LEU A 155 -0.51 12.26 1.82
C LEU A 155 -0.30 12.16 3.35
N VAL A 156 0.59 12.99 3.91
CA VAL A 156 0.83 13.06 5.36
C VAL A 156 -0.43 13.55 6.10
N ALA A 157 -1.08 14.60 5.60
CA ALA A 157 -2.30 15.14 6.20
C ALA A 157 -3.44 14.09 6.24
N ALA A 158 -3.63 13.34 5.16
CA ALA A 158 -4.63 12.27 5.09
C ALA A 158 -4.35 11.16 6.12
N ARG A 159 -3.10 10.75 6.28
CA ARG A 159 -2.71 9.75 7.29
C ARG A 159 -2.94 10.22 8.73
N LEU A 160 -2.61 11.49 9.02
CA LEU A 160 -2.84 12.07 10.35
C LEU A 160 -4.33 12.13 10.67
N LYS A 161 -5.16 12.51 9.70
CA LYS A 161 -6.62 12.53 9.85
C LYS A 161 -7.17 11.14 10.16
N ALA A 162 -6.82 10.15 9.35
CA ALA A 162 -7.25 8.75 9.54
C ALA A 162 -6.83 8.18 10.91
N SER A 163 -5.67 8.59 11.44
CA SER A 163 -5.19 8.13 12.75
C SER A 163 -5.81 8.88 13.94
N GLY A 164 -6.18 10.17 13.78
CA GLY A 164 -6.84 10.98 14.81
C GLY A 164 -8.27 10.52 15.08
N GLU A 165 -8.97 10.04 14.07
CA GLU A 165 -10.33 9.50 14.21
C GLU A 165 -10.37 8.11 14.85
N GLY A 166 -9.26 7.33 14.77
CA GLY A 166 -9.12 6.04 15.46
C GLY A 166 -8.85 6.16 16.97
N SER A 167 -8.41 7.30 17.47
CA SER A 167 -8.09 7.53 18.89
C SER A 167 -9.21 8.20 19.69
N GLY A 168 -10.33 8.54 19.04
CA GLY A 168 -11.47 9.27 19.64
C GLY A 168 -12.48 8.44 20.42
N LYS A 169 -12.22 7.18 20.74
CA LYS A 169 -13.14 6.34 21.54
C LYS A 169 -12.41 5.63 22.65
N VAL A 170 -12.09 6.32 23.73
CA VAL A 170 -12.22 5.82 25.12
C VAL A 170 -12.12 7.04 26.04
N ALA A 171 -13.22 7.67 26.36
CA ALA A 171 -13.46 8.37 27.62
C ALA A 171 -14.97 8.56 27.75
N ALA A 172 -15.59 7.68 28.45
CA ALA A 172 -16.84 7.96 29.16
C ALA A 172 -16.69 7.39 30.56
N PRO A 173 -17.11 8.17 31.61
CA PRO A 173 -16.95 7.80 33.01
C PRO A 173 -17.82 6.63 33.42
#